data_a1070738703c88240bab1a26dbd6e8e2
#
_entry.id   a1070738703c88240bab1a26dbd6e8e2
#
_cell.length_a   1.000
_cell.length_b   1.000
_cell.length_c   1.000
_cell.angle_alpha   90.00
_cell.angle_beta   90.00
_cell.angle_gamma   90.00
#
_symmetry.space_group_name_H-M   'P 1'
#
loop_
_entity.id
_entity.type
_entity.pdbx_description
1 polymer ?
#
loop_
_entity_poly.entity_id
_entity_poly.type
_entity_poly.pdbx_seq_one_letter_code
_entity_poly.pdbx_strand_id
1 'polypeptide(L)'
;MEWENEDITRKMQYILNMRPVLNKDAFFSDGTRYYRNPTEPKAGETVMISFRTQKNNVDAVYLVSGEKKHKMKIYKTVKGFDYYGTKIVMPDEVFRYHFEILYGWVNCYYNQRGVCTELQERDDFEIYPDFQTPDWAKGAVMYQIFVDRFCNGDPTNSVLTDEYSYIGEHCEQVHDWSKTPAVMGVREFYGGDLKGIMDKLDYLQDLGVEVVYLNPIFVSPSNHKYDTQDYDYVDPHYGRIVEDCDGLLAPWDRENSHAAKYIKRVTDKKNLEASNQLFAELVQELHKRGMKVILDGVFNHCGSFNKWMDRERIYEGQEGYAPGAYISADSPYRYFFNFRDEGRWPYNLSYDGWWTHDTLPKLNYEGSRELYDYVLNIARKWVSEPYCVDGWRLDVAADLGHSNEFNQDRKSTRLNSSHESPS
;
A
#
# COMPACT_ATOMS: atom_id res chain seq x y z
N MET A 1 -5.59 -17.37 -73.11
CA MET A 1 -6.75 -17.68 -72.24
C MET A 1 -6.49 -18.77 -71.24
N GLU A 2 -5.80 -19.88 -71.51
CA GLU A 2 -5.49 -20.90 -70.50
C GLU A 2 -4.56 -20.42 -69.38
N TRP A 3 -3.53 -19.63 -69.70
CA TRP A 3 -2.58 -19.10 -68.74
C TRP A 3 -3.20 -18.06 -67.77
N GLU A 4 -4.18 -17.31 -68.19
CA GLU A 4 -4.89 -16.36 -67.31
C GLU A 4 -5.82 -17.07 -66.29
N ASN A 5 -6.39 -18.20 -66.72
CA ASN A 5 -7.25 -19.01 -65.84
C ASN A 5 -6.45 -19.72 -64.74
N GLU A 6 -5.24 -20.23 -65.04
CA GLU A 6 -4.36 -20.85 -64.03
C GLU A 6 -3.87 -19.83 -62.99
N ASP A 7 -3.55 -18.61 -63.41
CA ASP A 7 -3.13 -17.56 -62.49
C ASP A 7 -4.28 -17.07 -61.55
N ILE A 8 -5.49 -16.99 -62.11
CA ILE A 8 -6.70 -16.69 -61.35
C ILE A 8 -6.99 -17.83 -60.33
N THR A 9 -6.89 -19.08 -60.73
CA THR A 9 -7.12 -20.22 -59.86
C THR A 9 -6.07 -20.31 -58.76
N ARG A 10 -4.80 -20.04 -59.03
CA ARG A 10 -3.73 -19.94 -58.04
C ARG A 10 -3.96 -18.77 -57.08
N LYS A 11 -4.36 -17.62 -57.55
CA LYS A 11 -4.69 -16.47 -56.71
C LYS A 11 -5.89 -16.75 -55.84
N MET A 12 -6.94 -17.39 -56.37
CA MET A 12 -8.09 -17.81 -55.55
C MET A 12 -7.72 -18.85 -54.49
N GLN A 13 -6.92 -19.87 -54.82
CA GLN A 13 -6.40 -20.82 -53.84
C GLN A 13 -5.52 -20.15 -52.80
N TYR A 14 -4.69 -19.20 -53.21
CA TYR A 14 -3.89 -18.39 -52.25
C TYR A 14 -4.77 -17.58 -51.32
N ILE A 15 -5.81 -16.90 -51.82
CA ILE A 15 -6.77 -16.13 -51.02
C ILE A 15 -7.57 -17.03 -50.10
N LEU A 16 -8.02 -18.20 -50.57
CA LEU A 16 -8.76 -19.19 -49.74
C LEU A 16 -7.89 -19.81 -48.65
N ASN A 17 -6.57 -19.86 -48.85
CA ASN A 17 -5.61 -20.33 -47.87
C ASN A 17 -4.98 -19.20 -47.06
N MET A 18 -5.31 -17.92 -47.36
CA MET A 18 -4.89 -16.80 -46.53
C MET A 18 -5.51 -16.94 -45.13
N ARG A 19 -4.65 -17.09 -44.15
CA ARG A 19 -5.06 -17.04 -42.77
C ARG A 19 -5.52 -15.61 -42.43
N PRO A 20 -6.55 -15.45 -41.60
CA PRO A 20 -6.89 -14.15 -41.03
C PRO A 20 -5.63 -13.54 -40.40
N VAL A 21 -5.49 -12.22 -40.49
CA VAL A 21 -4.42 -11.52 -39.79
C VAL A 21 -4.53 -11.81 -38.30
N LEU A 22 -3.39 -12.16 -37.67
CA LEU A 22 -3.36 -12.43 -36.23
C LEU A 22 -3.90 -11.23 -35.43
N ASN A 23 -5.01 -11.45 -34.76
CA ASN A 23 -5.62 -10.44 -33.88
C ASN A 23 -5.08 -10.61 -32.46
N LYS A 24 -4.07 -9.83 -32.11
CA LYS A 24 -3.43 -9.85 -30.79
C LYS A 24 -4.31 -9.20 -29.72
N ASP A 25 -5.17 -8.25 -30.07
CA ASP A 25 -6.09 -7.57 -29.14
C ASP A 25 -7.17 -8.51 -28.57
N ALA A 26 -7.36 -9.66 -29.25
CA ALA A 26 -8.28 -10.69 -28.76
C ALA A 26 -7.67 -11.61 -27.68
N PHE A 27 -6.37 -11.52 -27.43
CA PHE A 27 -5.70 -12.32 -26.42
C PHE A 27 -6.03 -11.82 -25.03
N PHE A 28 -6.40 -12.74 -24.16
CA PHE A 28 -6.70 -12.39 -22.79
C PHE A 28 -6.64 -13.57 -21.83
N SER A 29 -6.03 -13.36 -20.71
CA SER A 29 -6.10 -14.17 -19.49
C SER A 29 -5.77 -13.28 -18.29
N ASP A 30 -6.32 -13.63 -17.13
CA ASP A 30 -6.04 -12.97 -15.86
C ASP A 30 -6.14 -13.94 -14.68
N GLY A 31 -6.04 -13.42 -13.46
CA GLY A 31 -6.17 -14.21 -12.23
C GLY A 31 -7.61 -14.42 -11.77
N THR A 32 -8.62 -13.92 -12.49
CA THR A 32 -10.02 -14.05 -12.08
C THR A 32 -10.55 -15.47 -12.24
N ARG A 33 -11.65 -15.81 -11.56
CA ARG A 33 -12.31 -17.12 -11.63
C ARG A 33 -12.69 -17.57 -13.05
N TYR A 34 -12.75 -16.64 -14.00
CA TYR A 34 -13.08 -16.93 -15.39
C TYR A 34 -11.90 -17.56 -16.15
N TYR A 35 -10.66 -17.28 -15.69
CA TYR A 35 -9.43 -17.75 -16.32
C TYR A 35 -8.56 -18.61 -15.41
N ARG A 36 -8.79 -18.58 -14.09
CA ARG A 36 -8.11 -19.40 -13.10
C ARG A 36 -9.11 -19.92 -12.06
N ASN A 37 -9.32 -21.23 -12.01
CA ASN A 37 -10.29 -21.82 -11.08
C ASN A 37 -9.75 -23.13 -10.46
N PRO A 38 -9.62 -23.20 -9.12
CA PRO A 38 -9.87 -22.14 -8.15
C PRO A 38 -8.87 -20.96 -8.29
N THR A 39 -9.28 -19.78 -7.83
CA THR A 39 -8.44 -18.55 -7.88
C THR A 39 -7.33 -18.56 -6.84
N GLU A 40 -7.55 -19.22 -5.72
CA GLU A 40 -6.65 -19.32 -4.56
C GLU A 40 -6.47 -20.80 -4.21
N PRO A 41 -5.68 -21.55 -5.01
CA PRO A 41 -5.53 -22.99 -4.84
C PRO A 41 -4.62 -23.35 -3.67
N LYS A 42 -4.84 -24.53 -3.12
CA LYS A 42 -3.88 -25.16 -2.20
C LYS A 42 -2.82 -25.95 -2.96
N ALA A 43 -1.69 -26.18 -2.29
CA ALA A 43 -0.69 -27.13 -2.78
C ALA A 43 -1.33 -28.51 -3.04
N GLY A 44 -0.97 -29.15 -4.15
CA GLY A 44 -1.56 -30.41 -4.60
C GLY A 44 -2.95 -30.28 -5.24
N GLU A 45 -3.60 -29.12 -5.20
CA GLU A 45 -4.90 -28.91 -5.81
C GLU A 45 -4.79 -28.73 -7.34
N THR A 46 -5.79 -29.19 -8.08
CA THR A 46 -5.83 -29.04 -9.54
C THR A 46 -6.52 -27.75 -9.92
N VAL A 47 -5.80 -26.90 -10.65
CA VAL A 47 -6.27 -25.61 -11.15
C VAL A 47 -6.52 -25.67 -12.65
N MET A 48 -7.68 -25.21 -13.08
CA MET A 48 -7.98 -24.96 -14.50
C MET A 48 -7.47 -23.56 -14.85
N ILE A 49 -6.51 -23.47 -15.76
CA ILE A 49 -6.00 -22.19 -16.29
C ILE A 49 -6.49 -22.06 -17.73
N SER A 50 -7.01 -20.89 -18.07
CA SER A 50 -7.66 -20.60 -19.34
C SER A 50 -7.05 -19.40 -20.02
N PHE A 51 -7.11 -19.40 -21.36
CA PHE A 51 -6.69 -18.31 -22.23
C PHE A 51 -7.75 -18.08 -23.30
N ARG A 52 -8.07 -16.86 -23.63
CA ARG A 52 -9.05 -16.50 -24.66
C ARG A 52 -8.38 -15.86 -25.86
N THR A 53 -8.85 -16.22 -27.04
CA THR A 53 -8.53 -15.51 -28.29
C THR A 53 -9.73 -15.48 -29.23
N GLN A 54 -9.67 -14.71 -30.32
CA GLN A 54 -10.71 -14.76 -31.35
C GLN A 54 -10.81 -16.16 -31.93
N LYS A 55 -11.99 -16.56 -32.38
CA LYS A 55 -12.23 -17.88 -33.02
C LYS A 55 -11.32 -18.04 -34.23
N ASN A 56 -10.66 -19.20 -34.30
CA ASN A 56 -9.71 -19.56 -35.37
C ASN A 56 -8.54 -18.61 -35.56
N ASN A 57 -8.14 -17.88 -34.52
CA ASN A 57 -7.11 -16.83 -34.56
C ASN A 57 -5.68 -17.39 -34.52
N VAL A 58 -5.47 -18.52 -33.86
CA VAL A 58 -4.15 -19.08 -33.59
C VAL A 58 -4.08 -20.58 -33.85
N ASP A 59 -2.89 -21.12 -34.09
CA ASP A 59 -2.71 -22.56 -34.34
C ASP A 59 -2.62 -23.36 -33.06
N ALA A 60 -1.99 -22.81 -32.05
CA ALA A 60 -1.86 -23.46 -30.75
C ALA A 60 -1.61 -22.44 -29.65
N VAL A 61 -2.03 -22.78 -28.42
CA VAL A 61 -1.70 -22.08 -27.18
C VAL A 61 -1.07 -23.10 -26.25
N TYR A 62 0.01 -22.68 -25.60
CA TYR A 62 0.69 -23.45 -24.57
C TYR A 62 0.77 -22.61 -23.30
N LEU A 63 0.58 -23.26 -22.17
CA LEU A 63 0.97 -22.76 -20.86
C LEU A 63 2.40 -23.23 -20.61
N VAL A 64 3.29 -22.31 -20.32
CA VAL A 64 4.73 -22.58 -20.07
C VAL A 64 5.05 -22.19 -18.64
N SER A 65 5.71 -23.11 -17.90
CA SER A 65 6.19 -22.89 -16.54
C SER A 65 7.58 -23.49 -16.39
N GLY A 66 8.60 -22.68 -16.27
CA GLY A 66 10.00 -23.11 -16.38
C GLY A 66 10.23 -23.86 -17.70
N GLU A 67 10.76 -25.08 -17.62
CA GLU A 67 11.00 -25.93 -18.80
C GLU A 67 9.76 -26.72 -19.27
N LYS A 68 8.67 -26.70 -18.48
CA LYS A 68 7.45 -27.48 -18.77
C LYS A 68 6.51 -26.70 -19.69
N LYS A 69 6.08 -27.34 -20.75
CA LYS A 69 5.18 -26.78 -21.74
C LYS A 69 3.92 -27.65 -21.87
N HIS A 70 2.77 -27.08 -21.50
CA HIS A 70 1.48 -27.76 -21.50
C HIS A 70 0.62 -27.26 -22.65
N LYS A 71 0.34 -28.13 -23.64
CA LYS A 71 -0.57 -27.79 -24.75
C LYS A 71 -1.98 -27.59 -24.22
N MET A 72 -2.55 -26.45 -24.50
CA MET A 72 -3.92 -26.11 -24.12
C MET A 72 -4.91 -26.58 -25.21
N LYS A 73 -6.13 -26.94 -24.80
CA LYS A 73 -7.20 -27.38 -25.71
C LYS A 73 -8.37 -26.41 -25.66
N ILE A 74 -8.99 -26.17 -26.82
CA ILE A 74 -10.25 -25.43 -26.85
C ILE A 74 -11.32 -26.27 -26.11
N TYR A 75 -11.90 -25.69 -25.07
CA TYR A 75 -12.98 -26.32 -24.32
C TYR A 75 -14.33 -25.62 -24.50
N LYS A 76 -14.31 -24.40 -25.06
CA LYS A 76 -15.49 -23.57 -25.25
C LYS A 76 -15.25 -22.55 -26.35
N THR A 77 -16.28 -22.32 -27.20
CA THR A 77 -16.34 -21.20 -28.16
C THR A 77 -17.62 -20.41 -27.92
N VAL A 78 -17.50 -19.14 -27.57
CA VAL A 78 -18.64 -18.28 -27.25
C VAL A 78 -18.44 -16.87 -27.79
N LYS A 79 -19.47 -16.31 -28.41
CA LYS A 79 -19.48 -14.93 -28.94
C LYS A 79 -18.26 -14.57 -29.82
N GLY A 80 -17.82 -15.53 -30.64
CA GLY A 80 -16.69 -15.30 -31.55
C GLY A 80 -15.31 -15.46 -30.92
N PHE A 81 -15.21 -16.00 -29.69
CA PHE A 81 -13.95 -16.28 -29.00
C PHE A 81 -13.80 -17.77 -28.69
N ASP A 82 -12.59 -18.28 -28.91
CA ASP A 82 -12.14 -19.58 -28.46
C ASP A 82 -11.45 -19.47 -27.10
N TYR A 83 -11.84 -20.34 -26.16
CA TYR A 83 -11.26 -20.46 -24.85
C TYR A 83 -10.44 -21.72 -24.76
N TYR A 84 -9.15 -21.56 -24.61
CA TYR A 84 -8.18 -22.63 -24.38
C TYR A 84 -8.03 -22.88 -22.90
N GLY A 85 -7.86 -24.15 -22.51
CA GLY A 85 -7.69 -24.51 -21.10
C GLY A 85 -6.75 -25.69 -20.91
N THR A 86 -6.10 -25.72 -19.75
CA THR A 86 -5.31 -26.83 -19.25
C THR A 86 -5.46 -26.96 -17.74
N LYS A 87 -5.27 -28.18 -17.22
CA LYS A 87 -5.29 -28.44 -15.78
C LYS A 87 -3.87 -28.63 -15.28
N ILE A 88 -3.53 -27.92 -14.22
CA ILE A 88 -2.22 -27.97 -13.56
C ILE A 88 -2.44 -28.37 -12.10
N VAL A 89 -1.65 -29.31 -11.61
CA VAL A 89 -1.55 -29.61 -10.17
C VAL A 89 -0.58 -28.63 -9.56
N MET A 90 -1.00 -27.88 -8.54
CA MET A 90 -0.17 -26.85 -7.92
C MET A 90 0.98 -27.49 -7.16
N PRO A 91 2.21 -26.94 -7.35
CA PRO A 91 3.36 -27.32 -6.53
C PRO A 91 3.23 -26.72 -5.11
N ASP A 92 4.16 -27.05 -4.22
CA ASP A 92 4.29 -26.47 -2.88
C ASP A 92 4.93 -25.06 -2.92
N GLU A 93 5.58 -24.72 -4.02
CA GLU A 93 6.25 -23.45 -4.27
C GLU A 93 5.44 -22.54 -5.19
N VAL A 94 5.87 -21.28 -5.32
CA VAL A 94 5.22 -20.31 -6.21
C VAL A 94 5.24 -20.83 -7.65
N PHE A 95 4.06 -20.95 -8.24
CA PHE A 95 3.89 -21.39 -9.62
C PHE A 95 3.89 -20.18 -10.55
N ARG A 96 4.97 -20.02 -11.35
CA ARG A 96 5.12 -18.99 -12.38
C ARG A 96 4.80 -19.54 -13.75
N TYR A 97 4.06 -18.77 -14.55
CA TYR A 97 3.71 -19.19 -15.90
C TYR A 97 3.40 -18.01 -16.81
N HIS A 98 3.57 -18.27 -18.12
CA HIS A 98 3.08 -17.43 -19.20
C HIS A 98 2.43 -18.29 -20.28
N PHE A 99 1.83 -17.63 -21.28
CA PHE A 99 1.29 -18.32 -22.45
C PHE A 99 2.22 -18.10 -23.65
N GLU A 100 2.48 -19.18 -24.39
CA GLU A 100 3.13 -19.13 -25.70
C GLU A 100 2.07 -19.43 -26.75
N ILE A 101 1.96 -18.56 -27.75
CA ILE A 101 0.95 -18.58 -28.78
C ILE A 101 1.63 -18.74 -30.14
N LEU A 102 1.21 -19.76 -30.90
CA LEU A 102 1.73 -20.07 -32.22
C LEU A 102 0.74 -19.63 -33.28
N TYR A 103 1.25 -18.93 -34.30
CA TYR A 103 0.53 -18.56 -35.51
C TYR A 103 1.47 -18.63 -36.72
N GLY A 104 1.35 -19.70 -37.51
CA GLY A 104 2.27 -19.96 -38.63
C GLY A 104 3.72 -20.06 -38.14
N TRP A 105 4.54 -19.13 -38.58
CA TRP A 105 5.96 -18.99 -38.21
C TRP A 105 6.17 -17.98 -37.07
N VAL A 106 5.10 -17.39 -36.56
CA VAL A 106 5.17 -16.35 -35.51
C VAL A 106 4.91 -16.98 -34.19
N ASN A 107 5.83 -16.78 -33.23
CA ASN A 107 5.63 -17.01 -31.83
C ASN A 107 5.43 -15.67 -31.15
N CYS A 108 4.44 -15.58 -30.30
CA CYS A 108 4.29 -14.47 -29.36
C CYS A 108 3.90 -15.03 -27.98
N TYR A 109 4.07 -14.19 -26.97
CA TYR A 109 3.85 -14.57 -25.61
C TYR A 109 2.80 -13.65 -24.99
N TYR A 110 2.18 -14.12 -23.92
CA TYR A 110 1.23 -13.36 -23.12
C TYR A 110 1.50 -13.61 -21.63
N ASN A 111 1.73 -12.55 -20.89
CA ASN A 111 2.02 -12.55 -19.45
C ASN A 111 1.23 -11.46 -18.74
N GLN A 112 1.60 -11.08 -17.49
CA GLN A 112 0.91 -10.03 -16.73
C GLN A 112 0.88 -8.66 -17.44
N ARG A 113 1.85 -8.38 -18.30
CA ARG A 113 1.90 -7.15 -19.11
C ARG A 113 1.08 -7.21 -20.39
N GLY A 114 0.51 -8.37 -20.70
CA GLY A 114 -0.20 -8.61 -21.95
C GLY A 114 0.67 -9.27 -23.01
N VAL A 115 0.49 -8.89 -24.28
CA VAL A 115 1.21 -9.48 -25.42
C VAL A 115 2.65 -8.95 -25.49
N CYS A 116 3.62 -9.86 -25.56
CA CYS A 116 5.04 -9.53 -25.71
C CYS A 116 5.72 -10.46 -26.73
N THR A 117 6.87 -10.01 -27.23
CA THR A 117 7.76 -10.78 -28.13
C THR A 117 8.99 -11.31 -27.40
N GLU A 118 9.32 -10.72 -26.26
CA GLU A 118 10.43 -11.10 -25.38
C GLU A 118 9.89 -11.40 -23.98
N LEU A 119 10.39 -12.46 -23.40
CA LEU A 119 10.01 -12.88 -22.03
C LEU A 119 10.97 -12.33 -21.02
N GLN A 120 10.41 -11.86 -19.90
CA GLN A 120 11.13 -11.57 -18.68
C GLN A 120 10.41 -12.31 -17.55
N GLU A 121 11.10 -13.16 -16.82
CA GLU A 121 10.54 -14.03 -15.77
C GLU A 121 9.74 -13.24 -14.72
N ARG A 122 10.18 -12.01 -14.42
CA ARG A 122 9.48 -11.12 -13.48
C ARG A 122 8.07 -10.70 -13.94
N ASP A 123 7.77 -10.86 -15.23
CA ASP A 123 6.48 -10.49 -15.82
C ASP A 123 5.53 -11.69 -15.97
N ASP A 124 5.94 -12.89 -15.55
CA ASP A 124 5.11 -14.08 -15.56
C ASP A 124 3.93 -13.96 -14.57
N PHE A 125 2.83 -14.63 -14.87
CA PHE A 125 1.76 -14.81 -13.88
C PHE A 125 2.26 -15.64 -12.72
N GLU A 126 1.84 -15.27 -11.50
CA GLU A 126 2.21 -15.98 -10.28
C GLU A 126 0.97 -16.53 -9.58
N ILE A 127 1.07 -17.75 -9.09
CA ILE A 127 0.12 -18.36 -8.16
C ILE A 127 0.90 -18.75 -6.92
N TYR A 128 0.44 -18.27 -5.78
CA TYR A 128 0.97 -18.63 -4.46
C TYR A 128 0.06 -19.69 -3.87
N PRO A 129 0.45 -20.98 -3.88
CA PRO A 129 -0.34 -22.05 -3.26
C PRO A 129 -0.52 -21.77 -1.76
N ASP A 130 -1.66 -22.18 -1.21
CA ASP A 130 -2.05 -21.96 0.19
C ASP A 130 -2.26 -20.50 0.61
N PHE A 131 -2.05 -19.53 -0.30
CA PHE A 131 -2.43 -18.15 -0.04
C PHE A 131 -3.94 -17.99 -0.21
N GLN A 132 -4.61 -17.55 0.85
CA GLN A 132 -6.04 -17.24 0.82
C GLN A 132 -6.30 -15.81 1.28
N THR A 133 -7.07 -15.07 0.50
CA THR A 133 -7.64 -13.81 0.96
C THR A 133 -8.65 -14.12 2.07
N PRO A 134 -8.59 -13.43 3.21
CA PRO A 134 -9.58 -13.62 4.28
C PRO A 134 -11.02 -13.47 3.75
N ASP A 135 -11.91 -14.35 4.16
CA ASP A 135 -13.28 -14.37 3.63
C ASP A 135 -14.04 -13.06 3.89
N TRP A 136 -13.76 -12.41 5.03
CA TRP A 136 -14.35 -11.12 5.35
C TRP A 136 -13.98 -10.01 4.34
N ALA A 137 -12.83 -10.12 3.65
CA ALA A 137 -12.38 -9.11 2.69
C ALA A 137 -13.02 -9.30 1.29
N LYS A 138 -13.58 -10.50 1.01
CA LYS A 138 -14.13 -10.83 -0.29
C LYS A 138 -15.51 -10.21 -0.48
N GLY A 139 -15.57 -9.10 -1.21
CA GLY A 139 -16.83 -8.38 -1.49
C GLY A 139 -17.29 -7.46 -0.36
N ALA A 140 -16.46 -7.20 0.65
CA ALA A 140 -16.79 -6.34 1.77
C ALA A 140 -17.03 -4.89 1.33
N VAL A 141 -17.98 -4.23 1.96
CA VAL A 141 -18.24 -2.79 1.83
C VAL A 141 -17.25 -2.05 2.71
N MET A 142 -16.25 -1.41 2.08
CA MET A 142 -15.22 -0.64 2.79
C MET A 142 -15.55 0.85 2.76
N TYR A 143 -15.41 1.51 3.91
CA TYR A 143 -15.54 2.96 4.03
C TYR A 143 -14.20 3.56 4.45
N GLN A 144 -13.62 4.40 3.58
CA GLN A 144 -12.39 5.12 3.88
C GLN A 144 -12.68 6.38 4.68
N ILE A 145 -11.98 6.57 5.79
CA ILE A 145 -12.11 7.75 6.66
C ILE A 145 -10.84 8.57 6.62
N PHE A 146 -10.94 9.80 6.14
CA PHE A 146 -9.96 10.84 6.38
C PHE A 146 -10.29 11.48 7.73
N VAL A 147 -9.58 11.09 8.78
CA VAL A 147 -9.97 11.32 10.19
C VAL A 147 -10.21 12.79 10.49
N ASP A 148 -9.28 13.70 10.12
CA ASP A 148 -9.42 15.15 10.33
C ASP A 148 -10.71 15.74 9.73
N ARG A 149 -11.27 15.09 8.71
CA ARG A 149 -12.41 15.57 7.93
C ARG A 149 -13.70 14.77 8.16
N PHE A 150 -13.77 13.95 9.20
CA PHE A 150 -14.93 13.08 9.42
C PHE A 150 -15.87 13.58 10.52
N CYS A 151 -15.41 13.67 11.74
CA CYS A 151 -16.19 14.13 12.89
C CYS A 151 -15.27 14.52 14.04
N ASN A 152 -15.50 15.69 14.64
CA ASN A 152 -14.82 16.11 15.87
C ASN A 152 -15.62 15.61 17.07
N GLY A 153 -15.06 14.70 17.84
CA GLY A 153 -15.67 14.14 19.06
C GLY A 153 -15.09 14.70 20.35
N ASP A 154 -13.87 15.24 20.28
CA ASP A 154 -13.18 15.88 21.41
C ASP A 154 -12.45 17.16 20.95
N PRO A 155 -13.10 18.34 21.05
CA PRO A 155 -12.47 19.59 20.63
C PRO A 155 -11.19 19.96 21.41
N THR A 156 -10.90 19.30 22.54
CA THR A 156 -9.75 19.63 23.36
C THR A 156 -8.44 19.08 22.80
N ASN A 157 -8.51 18.09 21.92
CA ASN A 157 -7.35 17.50 21.25
C ASN A 157 -7.00 18.18 19.91
N SER A 158 -7.86 19.05 19.37
CA SER A 158 -7.69 19.65 18.06
C SER A 158 -6.38 20.47 17.96
N VAL A 159 -5.75 20.43 16.78
CA VAL A 159 -4.63 21.32 16.44
C VAL A 159 -5.10 22.76 16.51
N LEU A 160 -4.35 23.63 17.18
CA LEU A 160 -4.67 25.04 17.33
C LEU A 160 -3.96 25.86 16.25
N THR A 161 -4.53 26.98 15.87
CA THR A 161 -3.83 27.98 15.06
C THR A 161 -2.55 28.40 15.75
N ASP A 162 -1.44 28.49 14.98
CA ASP A 162 -0.10 28.83 15.47
C ASP A 162 0.53 27.81 16.44
N GLU A 163 0.02 26.57 16.50
CA GLU A 163 0.59 25.53 17.37
C GLU A 163 2.00 25.13 16.91
N TYR A 164 2.22 25.06 15.61
CA TYR A 164 3.52 24.81 14.95
C TYR A 164 3.51 25.32 13.51
N SER A 165 4.66 25.24 12.83
CA SER A 165 4.83 25.58 11.42
C SER A 165 5.01 24.33 10.58
N TYR A 166 4.32 24.23 9.43
CA TYR A 166 4.47 23.14 8.47
C TYR A 166 4.60 23.68 7.04
N ILE A 167 5.66 23.27 6.34
CA ILE A 167 6.00 23.78 5.00
C ILE A 167 6.04 25.33 5.00
N GLY A 168 6.80 25.90 5.95
CA GLY A 168 7.11 27.32 6.02
C GLY A 168 6.00 28.27 6.51
N GLU A 169 4.81 27.73 6.85
CA GLU A 169 3.67 28.51 7.35
C GLU A 169 3.04 27.86 8.56
N HIS A 170 2.36 28.64 9.39
CA HIS A 170 1.66 28.15 10.57
C HIS A 170 0.49 27.22 10.20
N CYS A 171 0.21 26.24 11.08
CA CYS A 171 -1.03 25.49 11.02
C CYS A 171 -2.23 26.36 11.41
N GLU A 172 -3.41 26.02 10.92
CA GLU A 172 -4.66 26.75 11.11
C GLU A 172 -5.76 25.78 11.60
N GLN A 173 -6.41 26.12 12.71
CA GLN A 173 -7.63 25.44 13.14
C GLN A 173 -8.82 26.00 12.35
N VAL A 174 -9.57 25.13 11.71
CA VAL A 174 -10.76 25.48 10.95
C VAL A 174 -12.00 25.22 11.79
N HIS A 175 -12.73 26.27 12.14
CA HIS A 175 -13.98 26.15 12.93
C HIS A 175 -15.22 25.97 12.07
N ASP A 176 -15.22 26.47 10.86
CA ASP A 176 -16.32 26.33 9.91
C ASP A 176 -16.12 25.14 9.00
N TRP A 177 -16.77 24.03 9.30
CA TRP A 177 -16.69 22.79 8.53
C TRP A 177 -17.26 22.90 7.10
N SER A 178 -17.95 24.00 6.76
CA SER A 178 -18.39 24.30 5.40
C SER A 178 -17.34 25.03 4.56
N LYS A 179 -16.22 25.47 5.16
CA LYS A 179 -15.09 26.10 4.47
C LYS A 179 -14.54 25.15 3.41
N THR A 180 -14.39 25.61 2.19
CA THR A 180 -13.69 24.88 1.13
C THR A 180 -12.19 24.82 1.47
N PRO A 181 -11.53 23.65 1.46
CA PRO A 181 -10.11 23.55 1.72
C PRO A 181 -9.29 24.40 0.75
N ALA A 182 -8.23 25.06 1.27
CA ALA A 182 -7.29 25.80 0.44
C ALA A 182 -6.49 24.87 -0.49
N VAL A 183 -5.87 25.45 -1.53
CA VAL A 183 -4.99 24.71 -2.46
C VAL A 183 -3.83 24.00 -1.72
N MET A 184 -3.27 24.66 -0.69
CA MET A 184 -2.29 24.10 0.24
C MET A 184 -2.93 23.75 1.59
N GLY A 185 -4.09 23.12 1.57
CA GLY A 185 -4.92 22.80 2.74
C GLY A 185 -4.33 21.74 3.68
N VAL A 186 -3.08 21.31 3.49
CA VAL A 186 -2.40 20.33 4.35
C VAL A 186 -2.15 20.82 5.78
N ARG A 187 -2.23 22.14 5.99
CA ARG A 187 -2.05 22.84 7.28
C ARG A 187 -3.38 23.23 7.94
N GLU A 188 -4.51 23.01 7.25
CA GLU A 188 -5.85 23.33 7.75
C GLU A 188 -6.42 22.12 8.47
N PHE A 189 -6.69 22.26 9.78
CA PHE A 189 -7.19 21.18 10.62
C PHE A 189 -8.64 21.45 11.00
N TYR A 190 -9.53 20.52 10.65
CA TYR A 190 -10.96 20.57 10.97
C TYR A 190 -11.26 19.86 12.30
N GLY A 191 -10.26 19.17 12.85
CA GLY A 191 -10.32 18.60 14.20
C GLY A 191 -11.10 17.31 14.30
N GLY A 192 -11.33 16.60 13.19
CA GLY A 192 -11.86 15.23 13.26
C GLY A 192 -10.89 14.30 13.97
N ASP A 193 -11.44 13.36 14.78
CA ASP A 193 -10.67 12.52 15.67
C ASP A 193 -11.27 11.10 15.85
N LEU A 194 -10.56 10.23 16.60
CA LEU A 194 -11.01 8.86 16.86
C LEU A 194 -12.30 8.82 17.71
N LYS A 195 -12.48 9.78 18.61
CA LYS A 195 -13.72 9.89 19.39
C LYS A 195 -14.90 10.21 18.49
N GLY A 196 -14.73 11.11 17.53
CA GLY A 196 -15.74 11.41 16.52
C GLY A 196 -16.09 10.20 15.65
N ILE A 197 -15.11 9.34 15.33
CA ILE A 197 -15.41 8.06 14.68
C ILE A 197 -16.24 7.16 15.59
N MET A 198 -15.87 7.03 16.87
CA MET A 198 -16.65 6.26 17.84
C MET A 198 -18.10 6.76 17.94
N ASP A 199 -18.33 8.06 17.93
CA ASP A 199 -19.67 8.67 18.00
C ASP A 199 -20.50 8.43 16.71
N LYS A 200 -19.86 8.01 15.61
CA LYS A 200 -20.48 7.71 14.32
C LYS A 200 -20.56 6.22 14.00
N LEU A 201 -20.25 5.32 14.93
CA LEU A 201 -20.27 3.88 14.66
C LEU A 201 -21.65 3.36 14.27
N ASP A 202 -22.72 3.86 14.89
CA ASP A 202 -24.09 3.46 14.53
C ASP A 202 -24.45 3.94 13.13
N TYR A 203 -24.04 5.16 12.74
CA TYR A 203 -24.20 5.66 11.37
C TYR A 203 -23.47 4.76 10.34
N LEU A 204 -22.23 4.37 10.63
CA LEU A 204 -21.46 3.48 9.75
C LEU A 204 -22.12 2.09 9.64
N GLN A 205 -22.65 1.58 10.74
CA GLN A 205 -23.36 0.29 10.78
C GLN A 205 -24.66 0.36 9.98
N ASP A 206 -25.46 1.42 10.15
CA ASP A 206 -26.71 1.62 9.39
C ASP A 206 -26.47 1.81 7.88
N LEU A 207 -25.31 2.37 7.53
CA LEU A 207 -24.86 2.49 6.13
C LEU A 207 -24.45 1.15 5.51
N GLY A 208 -24.29 0.09 6.34
CA GLY A 208 -23.87 -1.24 5.90
C GLY A 208 -22.37 -1.37 5.70
N VAL A 209 -21.57 -0.56 6.40
CA VAL A 209 -20.10 -0.66 6.35
C VAL A 209 -19.65 -1.93 7.09
N GLU A 210 -18.83 -2.73 6.41
CA GLU A 210 -18.24 -3.96 6.95
C GLU A 210 -16.78 -3.78 7.32
N VAL A 211 -16.09 -2.84 6.67
CA VAL A 211 -14.67 -2.54 6.90
C VAL A 211 -14.45 -1.03 6.96
N VAL A 212 -13.85 -0.57 8.05
CA VAL A 212 -13.36 0.81 8.17
C VAL A 212 -11.89 0.85 7.77
N TYR A 213 -11.57 1.59 6.73
CA TYR A 213 -10.20 1.90 6.34
C TYR A 213 -9.86 3.32 6.80
N LEU A 214 -8.93 3.43 7.73
CA LEU A 214 -8.45 4.71 8.23
C LEU A 214 -7.26 5.20 7.39
N ASN A 215 -7.32 6.43 6.89
CA ASN A 215 -6.12 7.14 6.45
C ASN A 215 -5.11 7.15 7.59
N PRO A 216 -3.82 7.45 7.33
CA PRO A 216 -2.80 7.39 8.39
C PRO A 216 -3.24 8.10 9.67
N ILE A 217 -3.00 7.47 10.83
CA ILE A 217 -3.40 7.97 12.15
C ILE A 217 -2.21 8.22 13.09
N PHE A 218 -1.01 7.87 12.65
CA PHE A 218 0.20 8.01 13.47
C PHE A 218 0.59 9.47 13.63
N VAL A 219 1.39 9.76 14.67
CA VAL A 219 1.89 11.13 14.91
C VAL A 219 2.47 11.70 13.62
N SER A 220 1.99 12.89 13.22
CA SER A 220 2.36 13.51 11.96
C SER A 220 1.93 14.98 11.90
N PRO A 221 2.74 15.90 11.33
CA PRO A 221 2.45 17.33 11.31
C PRO A 221 1.37 17.74 10.30
N SER A 222 1.08 16.94 9.27
CA SER A 222 0.02 17.27 8.32
C SER A 222 -1.34 16.74 8.75
N ASN A 223 -2.42 17.30 8.21
CA ASN A 223 -3.76 16.78 8.44
C ASN A 223 -4.00 15.41 7.78
N HIS A 224 -3.30 15.10 6.68
CA HIS A 224 -3.40 13.83 5.96
C HIS A 224 -2.52 12.71 6.54
N LYS A 225 -1.50 13.05 7.32
CA LYS A 225 -0.59 12.18 8.06
C LYS A 225 0.21 11.14 7.25
N TYR A 226 0.38 11.39 5.93
CA TYR A 226 1.30 10.58 5.10
C TYR A 226 2.78 10.92 5.31
N ASP A 227 3.10 11.89 6.15
CA ASP A 227 4.42 12.32 6.59
C ASP A 227 4.68 11.91 8.03
N THR A 228 4.65 10.61 8.30
CA THR A 228 4.70 10.04 9.65
C THR A 228 5.89 10.52 10.46
N GLN A 229 5.62 11.02 11.66
CA GLN A 229 6.58 11.50 12.64
C GLN A 229 6.96 10.41 13.65
N ASP A 230 6.02 9.60 14.10
CA ASP A 230 6.27 8.44 14.97
C ASP A 230 5.29 7.30 14.66
N TYR A 231 5.80 6.16 14.18
CA TYR A 231 4.99 4.99 13.85
C TYR A 231 4.53 4.18 15.06
N ASP A 232 5.10 4.44 16.23
CA ASP A 232 4.77 3.68 17.44
C ASP A 232 3.51 4.18 18.12
N TYR A 233 3.02 5.38 17.77
CA TYR A 233 1.94 6.02 18.47
C TYR A 233 0.93 6.68 17.52
N VAL A 234 -0.33 6.57 17.91
CA VAL A 234 -1.43 7.38 17.35
C VAL A 234 -1.20 8.84 17.71
N ASP A 235 -1.48 9.73 16.77
CA ASP A 235 -1.36 11.17 16.98
C ASP A 235 -2.29 11.64 18.13
N PRO A 236 -1.77 12.31 19.15
CA PRO A 236 -2.58 12.82 20.24
C PRO A 236 -3.69 13.78 19.81
N HIS A 237 -3.53 14.48 18.67
CA HIS A 237 -4.57 15.32 18.09
C HIS A 237 -5.73 14.50 17.47
N TYR A 238 -5.53 13.20 17.23
CA TYR A 238 -6.60 12.26 16.93
C TYR A 238 -7.03 11.43 18.14
N GLY A 239 -6.17 11.38 19.16
CA GLY A 239 -6.31 10.59 20.37
C GLY A 239 -6.75 11.36 21.59
N ARG A 240 -5.96 11.23 22.66
CA ARG A 240 -6.18 11.91 23.95
C ARG A 240 -4.96 12.72 24.34
N ILE A 241 -5.17 14.00 24.67
CA ILE A 241 -4.17 14.86 25.30
C ILE A 241 -4.47 14.91 26.79
N VAL A 242 -3.61 14.30 27.61
CA VAL A 242 -3.75 14.26 29.09
C VAL A 242 -2.75 15.18 29.79
N GLU A 243 -1.67 15.51 29.12
CA GLU A 243 -0.69 16.49 29.56
C GLU A 243 -0.55 17.56 28.48
N ASP A 244 -0.68 18.81 28.84
CA ASP A 244 -0.58 19.94 27.92
C ASP A 244 0.20 21.09 28.55
N CYS A 245 0.62 22.07 27.76
CA CYS A 245 1.21 23.30 28.22
C CYS A 245 0.82 24.48 27.32
N ASP A 246 1.11 25.68 27.74
CA ASP A 246 1.04 26.87 26.89
C ASP A 246 2.28 26.97 26.01
N GLY A 247 2.21 27.77 24.96
CA GLY A 247 3.37 28.06 24.08
C GLY A 247 3.07 27.82 22.61
N LEU A 248 2.13 28.60 22.06
CA LEU A 248 1.94 28.74 20.63
C LEU A 248 3.10 29.54 20.02
N LEU A 249 3.40 29.33 18.74
CA LEU A 249 4.40 30.12 18.02
C LEU A 249 3.94 31.59 17.91
N ALA A 250 4.90 32.50 18.02
CA ALA A 250 4.63 33.90 17.69
C ALA A 250 4.38 34.06 16.17
N PRO A 251 3.59 35.04 15.71
CA PRO A 251 3.19 35.13 14.29
C PRO A 251 4.36 35.23 13.28
N TRP A 252 5.54 35.62 13.71
CA TRP A 252 6.76 35.71 12.90
C TRP A 252 7.70 34.51 13.06
N ASP A 253 7.45 33.64 14.05
CA ASP A 253 8.33 32.53 14.37
C ASP A 253 7.90 31.28 13.54
N ARG A 254 8.86 30.64 12.89
CA ARG A 254 8.65 29.43 12.09
C ARG A 254 9.49 28.26 12.60
N GLU A 255 10.22 28.46 13.70
CA GLU A 255 11.11 27.46 14.29
C GLU A 255 10.32 26.49 15.18
N ASN A 256 10.17 25.26 14.72
CA ASN A 256 9.39 24.25 15.45
C ASN A 256 10.02 23.84 16.78
N SER A 257 11.33 24.03 16.96
CA SER A 257 11.98 23.86 18.28
C SER A 257 11.45 24.82 19.37
N HIS A 258 10.72 25.88 18.99
CA HIS A 258 10.05 26.82 19.88
C HIS A 258 8.56 26.48 20.10
N ALA A 259 8.02 25.51 19.39
CA ALA A 259 6.61 25.09 19.44
C ALA A 259 6.32 24.27 20.69
N ALA A 260 6.44 24.85 21.88
CA ALA A 260 6.43 24.14 23.16
C ALA A 260 5.16 23.31 23.36
N LYS A 261 3.99 23.85 22.98
CA LYS A 261 2.71 23.13 23.06
C LYS A 261 2.70 21.89 22.18
N TYR A 262 3.07 22.03 20.90
CA TYR A 262 3.16 20.92 19.97
C TYR A 262 4.14 19.84 20.46
N ILE A 263 5.36 20.26 20.83
CA ILE A 263 6.38 19.35 21.38
C ILE A 263 5.80 18.57 22.57
N LYS A 264 5.22 19.26 23.55
CA LYS A 264 4.61 18.62 24.72
C LYS A 264 3.54 17.60 24.32
N ARG A 265 2.65 17.95 23.40
CA ARG A 265 1.56 17.10 22.96
C ARG A 265 2.05 15.82 22.30
N VAL A 266 3.06 15.92 21.39
CA VAL A 266 3.50 14.80 20.53
C VAL A 266 4.71 14.02 21.06
N THR A 267 5.36 14.46 22.14
CA THR A 267 6.51 13.76 22.75
C THR A 267 6.23 13.18 24.13
N ASP A 268 5.23 13.70 24.84
CA ASP A 268 4.89 13.21 26.18
C ASP A 268 4.30 11.80 26.11
N LYS A 269 4.94 10.85 26.81
CA LYS A 269 4.56 9.44 26.77
C LYS A 269 3.14 9.18 27.25
N LYS A 270 2.62 9.98 28.21
CA LYS A 270 1.25 9.82 28.69
C LYS A 270 0.21 10.15 27.62
N ASN A 271 0.47 11.19 26.80
CA ASN A 271 -0.39 11.53 25.67
C ASN A 271 -0.36 10.44 24.60
N LEU A 272 0.84 9.97 24.28
CA LEU A 272 1.07 8.94 23.27
C LEU A 272 0.41 7.60 23.65
N GLU A 273 0.57 7.18 24.91
CA GLU A 273 -0.03 5.95 25.44
C GLU A 273 -1.54 6.05 25.57
N ALA A 274 -2.07 7.19 26.05
CA ALA A 274 -3.50 7.44 26.14
C ALA A 274 -4.18 7.42 24.76
N SER A 275 -3.48 7.92 23.73
CA SER A 275 -3.97 7.91 22.34
C SER A 275 -3.96 6.50 21.76
N ASN A 276 -2.93 5.71 22.02
CA ASN A 276 -2.89 4.30 21.63
C ASN A 276 -4.02 3.50 22.30
N GLN A 277 -4.30 3.80 23.57
CA GLN A 277 -5.40 3.15 24.30
C GLN A 277 -6.76 3.50 23.69
N LEU A 278 -7.03 4.76 23.38
CA LEU A 278 -8.28 5.15 22.72
C LEU A 278 -8.45 4.43 21.38
N PHE A 279 -7.37 4.26 20.64
CA PHE A 279 -7.42 3.51 19.38
C PHE A 279 -7.76 2.03 19.60
N ALA A 280 -7.17 1.38 20.61
CA ALA A 280 -7.54 0.01 20.96
C ALA A 280 -9.02 -0.11 21.36
N GLU A 281 -9.55 0.87 22.11
CA GLU A 281 -10.98 0.97 22.46
C GLU A 281 -11.85 1.09 21.19
N LEU A 282 -11.46 1.93 20.22
CA LEU A 282 -12.17 2.09 18.93
C LEU A 282 -12.21 0.77 18.15
N VAL A 283 -11.07 0.08 18.03
CA VAL A 283 -11.01 -1.21 17.32
C VAL A 283 -11.92 -2.24 18.00
N GLN A 284 -11.91 -2.32 19.33
CA GLN A 284 -12.82 -3.20 20.07
C GLN A 284 -14.30 -2.89 19.82
N GLU A 285 -14.67 -1.60 19.78
CA GLU A 285 -16.05 -1.19 19.48
C GLU A 285 -16.48 -1.51 18.05
N LEU A 286 -15.57 -1.37 17.08
CA LEU A 286 -15.80 -1.81 15.69
C LEU A 286 -15.99 -3.33 15.62
N HIS A 287 -15.12 -4.10 16.26
CA HIS A 287 -15.21 -5.56 16.28
C HIS A 287 -16.50 -6.06 16.96
N LYS A 288 -16.96 -5.43 18.05
CA LYS A 288 -18.26 -5.75 18.69
C LYS A 288 -19.44 -5.59 17.72
N ARG A 289 -19.34 -4.70 16.74
CA ARG A 289 -20.34 -4.47 15.71
C ARG A 289 -20.13 -5.36 14.47
N GLY A 290 -19.13 -6.22 14.47
CA GLY A 290 -18.76 -7.09 13.34
C GLY A 290 -18.00 -6.37 12.23
N MET A 291 -17.60 -5.11 12.43
CA MET A 291 -16.81 -4.34 11.47
C MET A 291 -15.31 -4.64 11.64
N LYS A 292 -14.59 -4.63 10.52
CA LYS A 292 -13.14 -4.81 10.43
C LYS A 292 -12.42 -3.47 10.30
N VAL A 293 -11.13 -3.45 10.65
CA VAL A 293 -10.30 -2.23 10.60
C VAL A 293 -9.06 -2.45 9.75
N ILE A 294 -8.81 -1.53 8.82
CA ILE A 294 -7.58 -1.47 8.02
C ILE A 294 -6.85 -0.16 8.34
N LEU A 295 -5.56 -0.25 8.64
CA LEU A 295 -4.67 0.91 8.78
C LEU A 295 -3.92 1.21 7.49
N ASP A 296 -3.53 2.48 7.33
CA ASP A 296 -2.63 2.92 6.26
C ASP A 296 -1.16 2.86 6.73
N GLY A 297 -0.36 2.07 6.05
CA GLY A 297 1.06 1.88 6.32
C GLY A 297 1.92 2.65 5.34
N VAL A 298 2.40 3.82 5.75
CA VAL A 298 3.29 4.69 4.95
C VAL A 298 4.74 4.31 5.26
N PHE A 299 5.24 3.25 4.61
CA PHE A 299 6.57 2.70 4.93
C PHE A 299 7.64 2.98 3.87
N ASN A 300 7.34 3.71 2.79
CA ASN A 300 8.33 4.11 1.79
C ASN A 300 9.18 5.30 2.27
N HIS A 301 8.59 6.20 2.99
CA HIS A 301 9.18 7.43 3.50
C HIS A 301 8.59 7.77 4.86
N CYS A 302 9.22 8.67 5.58
CA CYS A 302 8.66 9.31 6.78
C CYS A 302 8.53 10.82 6.56
N GLY A 303 8.05 11.56 7.56
CA GLY A 303 8.07 13.01 7.55
C GLY A 303 9.43 13.59 7.98
N SER A 304 9.71 14.85 7.65
CA SER A 304 10.91 15.58 8.15
C SER A 304 10.88 15.77 9.68
N PHE A 305 9.69 15.74 10.28
CA PHE A 305 9.47 15.76 11.73
C PHE A 305 9.77 14.44 12.41
N ASN A 306 9.94 13.33 11.67
CA ASN A 306 10.10 12.01 12.23
C ASN A 306 11.26 11.92 13.22
N LYS A 307 11.05 11.26 14.36
CA LYS A 307 12.03 11.11 15.43
C LYS A 307 13.37 10.52 14.98
N TRP A 308 13.41 9.75 13.89
CA TRP A 308 14.65 9.20 13.34
C TRP A 308 15.43 10.24 12.54
N MET A 309 14.73 11.21 11.89
CA MET A 309 15.34 12.31 11.13
C MET A 309 15.51 13.56 12.01
N ASP A 310 14.44 14.00 12.65
CA ASP A 310 14.31 15.17 13.52
C ASP A 310 14.85 16.47 12.89
N ARG A 311 14.50 16.70 11.61
CA ARG A 311 14.89 17.92 10.91
C ARG A 311 14.32 19.17 11.58
N GLU A 312 13.12 19.06 12.12
CA GLU A 312 12.40 20.16 12.75
C GLU A 312 12.75 20.35 14.23
N ARG A 313 13.67 19.52 14.76
CA ARG A 313 14.22 19.60 16.11
C ARG A 313 13.16 19.50 17.22
N ILE A 314 12.16 18.67 16.98
CA ILE A 314 11.07 18.39 17.91
C ILE A 314 11.53 17.50 19.07
N TYR A 315 12.44 16.57 18.78
CA TYR A 315 12.94 15.58 19.75
C TYR A 315 14.31 15.95 20.33
N GLU A 316 14.98 16.96 19.78
CA GLU A 316 16.29 17.41 20.24
C GLU A 316 16.22 17.84 21.72
N GLY A 317 16.97 17.16 22.58
CA GLY A 317 17.01 17.43 24.02
C GLY A 317 15.81 16.92 24.82
N GLN A 318 14.85 16.23 24.20
CA GLN A 318 13.73 15.61 24.91
C GLN A 318 14.17 14.33 25.60
N GLU A 319 13.73 14.11 26.84
CA GLU A 319 14.04 12.92 27.62
C GLU A 319 13.49 11.65 26.94
N GLY A 320 14.32 10.63 26.83
CA GLY A 320 13.95 9.33 26.25
C GLY A 320 14.01 9.28 24.71
N TYR A 321 14.54 10.32 24.06
CA TYR A 321 14.76 10.34 22.62
C TYR A 321 16.26 10.49 22.28
N ALA A 322 16.72 9.71 21.30
CA ALA A 322 18.06 9.85 20.75
C ALA A 322 18.10 10.98 19.71
N PRO A 323 19.25 11.60 19.45
CA PRO A 323 19.39 12.61 18.39
C PRO A 323 19.02 12.02 17.03
N GLY A 324 18.21 12.75 16.24
CA GLY A 324 17.86 12.37 14.89
C GLY A 324 19.05 12.36 13.92
N ALA A 325 18.92 11.68 12.81
CA ALA A 325 19.98 11.57 11.79
C ALA A 325 20.34 12.89 11.12
N TYR A 326 19.42 13.85 11.07
CA TYR A 326 19.70 15.23 10.63
C TYR A 326 20.65 15.96 11.57
N ILE A 327 20.48 15.74 12.88
CA ILE A 327 21.19 16.49 13.93
C ILE A 327 22.65 16.01 14.07
N SER A 328 22.87 14.68 14.05
CA SER A 328 24.19 14.12 14.34
C SER A 328 24.58 12.96 13.44
N ALA A 329 25.84 12.91 13.03
CA ALA A 329 26.44 11.75 12.37
C ALA A 329 26.47 10.49 13.27
N ASP A 330 26.49 10.69 14.59
CA ASP A 330 26.51 9.61 15.59
C ASP A 330 25.11 9.14 15.99
N SER A 331 24.07 9.63 15.29
CA SER A 331 22.68 9.20 15.52
C SER A 331 22.54 7.70 15.31
N PRO A 332 21.83 6.95 16.20
CA PRO A 332 21.50 5.55 15.96
C PRO A 332 20.70 5.34 14.70
N TYR A 333 20.03 6.38 14.20
CA TYR A 333 19.20 6.35 12.99
C TYR A 333 19.94 6.79 11.72
N ARG A 334 21.28 7.02 11.82
CA ARG A 334 22.10 7.52 10.71
C ARG A 334 21.90 6.75 9.40
N TYR A 335 21.85 5.42 9.47
CA TYR A 335 21.74 4.53 8.32
C TYR A 335 20.31 4.23 7.89
N PHE A 336 19.30 4.80 8.58
CA PHE A 336 17.91 4.72 8.15
C PHE A 336 17.65 5.57 6.90
N PHE A 337 18.62 6.44 6.56
CA PHE A 337 18.56 7.36 5.43
C PHE A 337 19.87 7.35 4.65
N ASN A 338 19.78 7.69 3.36
CA ASN A 338 20.95 7.94 2.53
C ASN A 338 21.30 9.42 2.56
N PHE A 339 22.52 9.78 2.97
CA PHE A 339 23.06 11.14 2.91
C PHE A 339 24.14 11.21 1.83
N ARG A 340 24.08 12.23 0.99
CA ARG A 340 25.00 12.43 -0.15
C ARG A 340 26.33 13.09 0.24
N ASP A 341 26.34 13.83 1.34
CA ASP A 341 27.50 14.58 1.82
C ASP A 341 27.68 14.39 3.32
N GLU A 342 28.61 13.54 3.68
CA GLU A 342 28.91 13.19 5.07
C GLU A 342 29.69 14.29 5.83
N GLY A 343 30.20 15.30 5.15
CA GLY A 343 30.89 16.44 5.76
C GLY A 343 29.97 17.55 6.31
N ARG A 344 28.66 17.41 6.19
CA ARG A 344 27.69 18.48 6.52
C ARG A 344 27.07 18.42 7.90
N TRP A 345 27.42 17.48 8.76
CA TRP A 345 26.95 17.53 10.14
C TRP A 345 27.63 18.64 10.96
N PRO A 346 26.90 19.20 11.95
CA PRO A 346 25.53 18.92 12.34
C PRO A 346 24.50 19.53 11.35
N TYR A 347 23.26 19.05 11.44
CA TYR A 347 22.10 19.54 10.66
C TYR A 347 22.23 19.29 9.15
N ASN A 348 22.42 18.00 8.81
CA ASN A 348 22.71 17.59 7.44
C ASN A 348 21.43 17.45 6.58
N LEU A 349 21.28 18.35 5.59
CA LEU A 349 20.17 18.37 4.63
C LEU A 349 20.41 17.51 3.37
N SER A 350 21.52 16.77 3.28
CA SER A 350 21.89 16.06 2.05
C SER A 350 21.22 14.67 1.90
N TYR A 351 20.18 14.37 2.68
CA TYR A 351 19.46 13.11 2.59
C TYR A 351 18.59 13.01 1.35
N ASP A 352 18.25 11.77 0.97
CA ASP A 352 17.35 11.50 -0.14
C ASP A 352 15.89 11.67 0.30
N GLY A 353 15.12 12.45 -0.48
CA GLY A 353 13.68 12.60 -0.32
C GLY A 353 12.91 11.81 -1.38
N TRP A 354 11.72 11.33 -1.04
CA TRP A 354 10.80 10.71 -2.00
C TRP A 354 10.37 11.76 -3.03
N TRP A 355 10.56 11.44 -4.31
CA TRP A 355 10.37 12.38 -5.43
C TRP A 355 11.09 13.72 -5.24
N THR A 356 12.26 13.72 -4.58
CA THR A 356 13.05 14.91 -4.24
C THR A 356 12.42 15.86 -3.22
N HIS A 357 11.30 15.48 -2.59
CA HIS A 357 10.71 16.28 -1.51
C HIS A 357 11.52 16.12 -0.24
N ASP A 358 12.09 17.21 0.25
CA ASP A 358 12.90 17.24 1.47
C ASP A 358 12.07 17.08 2.75
N THR A 359 10.76 17.32 2.66
CA THR A 359 9.80 17.06 3.75
C THR A 359 9.43 15.58 3.90
N LEU A 360 9.83 14.74 2.94
CA LEU A 360 9.52 13.30 2.90
C LEU A 360 10.80 12.47 2.77
N PRO A 361 11.64 12.37 3.83
CA PRO A 361 12.85 11.57 3.83
C PRO A 361 12.58 10.11 3.44
N LYS A 362 13.31 9.61 2.44
CA LYS A 362 13.17 8.25 1.95
C LYS A 362 13.86 7.25 2.89
N LEU A 363 13.18 6.16 3.23
CA LEU A 363 13.71 5.12 4.12
C LEU A 363 14.62 4.16 3.35
N ASN A 364 15.79 3.84 3.94
CA ASN A 364 16.86 3.05 3.34
C ASN A 364 16.87 1.60 3.86
N TYR A 365 15.94 0.78 3.39
CA TYR A 365 15.84 -0.63 3.80
C TYR A 365 17.01 -1.50 3.35
N GLU A 366 17.65 -1.15 2.24
CA GLU A 366 18.78 -1.91 1.70
C GLU A 366 20.06 -1.63 2.50
N GLY A 367 20.19 -0.44 3.05
CA GLY A 367 21.35 -0.01 3.84
C GLY A 367 21.23 -0.25 5.35
N SER A 368 20.04 -0.60 5.86
CA SER A 368 19.81 -0.77 7.30
C SER A 368 18.91 -1.94 7.64
N ARG A 369 19.51 -3.01 8.15
CA ARG A 369 18.76 -4.16 8.69
C ARG A 369 17.97 -3.77 9.94
N GLU A 370 18.49 -2.85 10.74
CA GLU A 370 17.81 -2.37 11.94
C GLU A 370 16.50 -1.64 11.60
N LEU A 371 16.52 -0.76 10.58
CA LEU A 371 15.29 -0.14 10.06
C LEU A 371 14.30 -1.20 9.57
N TYR A 372 14.79 -2.18 8.81
CA TYR A 372 13.98 -3.27 8.28
C TYR A 372 13.23 -4.00 9.39
N ASP A 373 13.95 -4.44 10.42
CA ASP A 373 13.40 -5.16 11.56
C ASP A 373 12.46 -4.26 12.40
N TYR A 374 12.80 -2.96 12.54
CA TYR A 374 11.97 -2.01 13.25
C TYR A 374 10.59 -1.87 12.59
N VAL A 375 10.55 -1.65 11.29
CA VAL A 375 9.27 -1.46 10.56
C VAL A 375 8.46 -2.76 10.52
N LEU A 376 9.09 -3.94 10.45
CA LEU A 376 8.39 -5.21 10.62
C LEU A 376 7.75 -5.34 12.01
N ASN A 377 8.45 -4.92 13.05
CA ASN A 377 7.90 -4.93 14.42
C ASN A 377 6.72 -3.96 14.57
N ILE A 378 6.78 -2.77 13.94
CA ILE A 378 5.64 -1.86 13.87
C ILE A 378 4.44 -2.54 13.18
N ALA A 379 4.67 -3.16 12.02
CA ALA A 379 3.62 -3.85 11.29
C ALA A 379 2.97 -4.97 12.12
N ARG A 380 3.75 -5.72 12.91
CA ARG A 380 3.26 -6.74 13.83
C ARG A 380 2.51 -6.15 15.02
N LYS A 381 3.05 -5.08 15.64
CA LYS A 381 2.46 -4.42 16.80
C LYS A 381 0.98 -4.10 16.60
N TRP A 382 0.65 -3.45 15.50
CA TRP A 382 -0.71 -2.97 15.28
C TRP A 382 -1.71 -4.06 14.90
N VAL A 383 -1.26 -5.19 14.34
CA VAL A 383 -2.13 -6.35 14.05
C VAL A 383 -2.20 -7.34 15.22
N SER A 384 -1.45 -7.10 16.30
CA SER A 384 -1.43 -7.93 17.50
C SER A 384 -2.17 -7.23 18.64
N GLU A 385 -2.39 -7.97 19.73
CA GLU A 385 -2.95 -7.38 20.97
C GLU A 385 -2.05 -6.24 21.49
N PRO A 386 -2.65 -5.18 22.04
CA PRO A 386 -4.09 -4.99 22.31
C PRO A 386 -4.87 -4.38 21.14
N TYR A 387 -4.22 -4.04 20.02
CA TYR A 387 -4.84 -3.31 18.91
C TYR A 387 -5.66 -4.20 18.00
N CYS A 388 -5.13 -5.38 17.59
CA CYS A 388 -5.80 -6.41 16.79
C CYS A 388 -6.42 -5.87 15.49
N VAL A 389 -5.73 -4.96 14.78
CA VAL A 389 -6.19 -4.45 13.50
C VAL A 389 -6.21 -5.56 12.45
N ASP A 390 -7.25 -5.63 11.63
CA ASP A 390 -7.48 -6.73 10.69
C ASP A 390 -6.57 -6.69 9.45
N GLY A 391 -5.92 -5.56 9.17
CA GLY A 391 -4.99 -5.48 8.06
C GLY A 391 -4.39 -4.11 7.81
N TRP A 392 -3.51 -4.09 6.81
CA TRP A 392 -2.83 -2.91 6.30
C TRP A 392 -3.20 -2.62 4.86
N ARG A 393 -3.47 -1.37 4.55
CA ARG A 393 -3.26 -0.81 3.21
C ARG A 393 -1.83 -0.27 3.17
N LEU A 394 -1.07 -0.63 2.17
CA LEU A 394 0.32 -0.20 2.05
C LEU A 394 0.42 0.91 1.03
N ASP A 395 0.80 2.10 1.50
CA ASP A 395 1.06 3.25 0.65
C ASP A 395 2.35 3.04 -0.15
N VAL A 396 2.33 3.43 -1.43
CA VAL A 396 3.49 3.39 -2.35
C VAL A 396 4.24 2.04 -2.34
N ALA A 397 3.52 0.93 -2.17
CA ALA A 397 4.12 -0.40 -2.02
C ALA A 397 4.89 -0.88 -3.26
N ALA A 398 4.60 -0.32 -4.42
CA ALA A 398 5.27 -0.63 -5.69
C ALA A 398 6.45 0.30 -6.02
N ASP A 399 6.77 1.26 -5.15
CA ASP A 399 7.90 2.16 -5.36
C ASP A 399 9.22 1.38 -5.31
N LEU A 400 10.17 1.76 -6.19
CA LEU A 400 11.48 1.12 -6.35
C LEU A 400 12.41 1.26 -5.12
N GLY A 401 11.98 1.98 -4.09
CA GLY A 401 12.73 2.11 -2.84
C GLY A 401 12.55 0.98 -1.83
N HIS A 402 11.66 0.04 -2.12
CA HIS A 402 11.46 -1.13 -1.26
C HIS A 402 12.10 -2.35 -1.90
N SER A 403 12.83 -3.14 -1.12
CA SER A 403 13.27 -4.45 -1.58
C SER A 403 12.06 -5.39 -1.74
N ASN A 404 12.10 -6.26 -2.76
CA ASN A 404 11.08 -7.30 -2.93
C ASN A 404 10.99 -8.20 -1.69
N GLU A 405 12.12 -8.48 -1.05
CA GLU A 405 12.22 -9.26 0.19
C GLU A 405 11.40 -8.62 1.32
N PHE A 406 11.55 -7.31 1.55
CA PHE A 406 10.80 -6.60 2.58
C PHE A 406 9.27 -6.67 2.34
N ASN A 407 8.83 -6.52 1.10
CA ASN A 407 7.42 -6.63 0.75
C ASN A 407 6.87 -8.05 0.93
N GLN A 408 7.68 -9.08 0.68
CA GLN A 408 7.35 -10.48 0.91
C GLN A 408 7.26 -10.79 2.40
N ASP A 409 8.21 -10.35 3.21
CA ASP A 409 8.25 -10.55 4.66
C ASP A 409 7.04 -9.90 5.36
N ARG A 410 6.61 -8.73 4.93
CA ARG A 410 5.39 -8.11 5.44
C ARG A 410 4.14 -8.94 5.17
N LYS A 411 4.06 -9.60 4.01
CA LYS A 411 2.96 -10.52 3.68
C LYS A 411 3.01 -11.77 4.58
N SER A 412 4.17 -12.39 4.74
CA SER A 412 4.35 -13.59 5.56
C SER A 412 4.08 -13.35 7.05
N THR A 413 4.48 -12.18 7.57
CA THR A 413 4.20 -11.77 8.95
C THR A 413 2.69 -11.71 9.23
N ARG A 414 1.88 -11.25 8.27
CA ARG A 414 0.42 -11.24 8.40
C ARG A 414 -0.19 -12.64 8.42
N LEU A 415 0.36 -13.58 7.65
CA LEU A 415 -0.10 -14.98 7.63
C LEU A 415 0.21 -15.68 8.97
N ASN A 416 1.37 -15.41 9.57
CA ASN A 416 1.76 -16.02 10.84
C ASN A 416 0.96 -15.48 12.04
N SER A 417 0.53 -14.22 12.03
CA SER A 417 -0.30 -13.65 13.11
C SER A 417 -1.73 -14.20 13.14
N SER A 418 -2.24 -14.76 12.03
CA SER A 418 -3.56 -15.37 11.97
C SER A 418 -3.59 -16.83 12.44
N HIS A 419 -2.42 -17.48 12.67
CA HIS A 419 -2.30 -18.86 13.13
C HIS A 419 -2.06 -19.04 14.63
N GLU A 420 -1.78 -17.95 15.35
CA GLU A 420 -1.65 -17.97 16.81
C GLU A 420 -2.94 -17.47 17.50
N SER A 421 -4.05 -18.15 17.23
CA SER A 421 -5.19 -18.10 18.16
C SER A 421 -5.00 -19.24 19.17
N PRO A 422 -4.87 -18.96 20.47
CA PRO A 422 -4.82 -20.03 21.45
C PRO A 422 -6.16 -20.78 21.47
N SER A 423 -6.04 -22.09 21.41
CA SER A 423 -7.12 -23.04 21.66
C SER A 423 -7.74 -22.92 23.05
#